data_6333d1cb9689e5bb40bd63dadf7db3e8
#
_entry.id   6333d1cb9689e5bb40bd63dadf7db3e8
#
_cell.length_a   1.000
_cell.length_b   1.000
_cell.length_c   1.000
_cell.angle_alpha   90.00
_cell.angle_beta   90.00
_cell.angle_gamma   90.00
#
_symmetry.space_group_name_H-M   'P 1'
#
loop_
_entity.id
_entity.type
_entity.pdbx_description
1 polymer ?
#
loop_
_entity_poly.entity_id
_entity_poly.type
_entity_poly.pdbx_seq_one_letter_code
_entity_poly.pdbx_strand_id
1 'polypeptide(L)'
;SLIMMNKENQIILYQDDNEITRVSVRFADEDLWLTQGQLVEIYQTSKSNVSEHIKHIFEDGELAKEATVRKFRTVQIEGSRKVEREVEHYNLDMIIALGYRVQSQVATRFRRWATQRLHEYIQKGFAMDDERLKQGGNRYFRELLQRIRDIRSSERNFYQQVTDIYATATDYDPRDEMTKMFFATVQNKLHYAVHENTAAEVIYNRVDNEKPFVGMTNFKGNYVTKDDVKIAKNYLTAIELQRLNLLVSGFLDFAEFQALEMNPMTMKDWIEALDSQIIAHKRKVLIGKGNISHKQAIEKAEKEFAIYRKREMELLESDFDKEIKRLKNKNDNSSN
;
A
#
# COMPACT_ATOMS: atom_id res chain seq x y z
N SER A 1 -9.38 21.60 6.19
CA SER A 1 -9.46 20.22 6.70
C SER A 1 -10.32 20.17 7.94
N LEU A 2 -11.19 19.15 8.06
CA LEU A 2 -12.17 19.09 9.15
C LEU A 2 -11.55 18.56 10.46
N ILE A 3 -10.47 17.81 10.38
CA ILE A 3 -9.72 17.31 11.52
C ILE A 3 -8.23 17.52 11.25
N MET A 4 -7.62 18.46 11.95
CA MET A 4 -6.18 18.66 11.96
C MET A 4 -5.63 18.37 13.35
N MET A 5 -4.54 17.63 13.44
CA MET A 5 -3.71 17.57 14.64
C MET A 5 -2.63 18.67 14.56
N ASN A 6 -2.58 19.53 15.54
CA ASN A 6 -1.46 20.45 15.68
C ASN A 6 -0.38 19.86 16.60
N LYS A 7 0.76 20.56 16.75
CA LYS A 7 1.90 20.15 17.59
C LYS A 7 1.57 19.98 19.09
N GLU A 8 0.36 20.35 19.53
CA GLU A 8 -0.06 20.33 20.94
C GLU A 8 -1.05 19.20 21.26
N ASN A 9 -1.16 18.16 20.40
CA ASN A 9 -2.14 17.06 20.57
C ASN A 9 -3.59 17.56 20.69
N GLN A 10 -3.99 18.47 19.84
CA GLN A 10 -5.36 18.98 19.78
C GLN A 10 -6.02 18.59 18.45
N ILE A 11 -7.26 18.15 18.50
CA ILE A 11 -8.12 18.07 17.31
C ILE A 11 -8.67 19.46 17.05
N ILE A 12 -8.51 19.94 15.83
CA ILE A 12 -9.16 21.14 15.34
C ILE A 12 -10.29 20.69 14.42
N LEU A 13 -11.53 20.88 14.87
CA LEU A 13 -12.69 20.76 14.00
C LEU A 13 -12.90 22.08 13.28
N TYR A 14 -12.86 22.02 11.97
CA TYR A 14 -13.10 23.19 11.13
C TYR A 14 -14.58 23.54 11.16
N GLN A 15 -14.88 24.70 11.70
CA GLN A 15 -16.14 25.40 11.47
C GLN A 15 -15.87 26.54 10.49
N ASP A 16 -16.88 27.03 9.75
CA ASP A 16 -16.74 28.12 8.78
C ASP A 16 -15.82 29.24 9.28
N ASP A 17 -15.21 29.97 8.38
CA ASP A 17 -14.05 30.85 8.51
C ASP A 17 -13.85 31.67 9.82
N ASN A 18 -14.81 31.67 10.72
CA ASN A 18 -14.77 32.48 11.96
C ASN A 18 -14.86 31.70 13.28
N GLU A 19 -15.12 30.39 13.29
CA GLU A 19 -15.22 29.59 14.53
C GLU A 19 -14.44 28.30 14.44
N ILE A 20 -13.40 28.16 15.26
CA ILE A 20 -12.57 26.96 15.41
C ILE A 20 -12.87 26.33 16.77
N THR A 21 -13.48 25.14 16.80
CA THR A 21 -13.57 24.35 18.02
C THR A 21 -12.29 23.54 18.18
N ARG A 22 -11.55 23.79 19.26
CA ARG A 22 -10.33 23.05 19.62
C ARG A 22 -10.61 22.15 20.79
N VAL A 23 -10.38 20.85 20.64
CA VAL A 23 -10.52 19.88 21.72
C VAL A 23 -9.19 19.17 21.92
N SER A 24 -8.70 19.18 23.16
CA SER A 24 -7.51 18.43 23.53
C SER A 24 -7.79 16.94 23.39
N VAL A 25 -6.89 16.21 22.75
CA VAL A 25 -7.02 14.76 22.56
C VAL A 25 -5.82 14.05 23.13
N ARG A 26 -6.03 12.80 23.52
CA ARG A 26 -4.94 11.90 23.85
C ARG A 26 -4.53 11.11 22.62
N PHE A 27 -3.26 11.16 22.28
CA PHE A 27 -2.69 10.33 21.22
C PHE A 27 -1.90 9.18 21.86
N ALA A 28 -2.29 7.95 21.57
CA ALA A 28 -1.62 6.77 22.07
C ALA A 28 -1.77 5.62 21.05
N ASP A 29 -0.71 4.84 20.85
CA ASP A 29 -0.67 3.69 19.94
C ASP A 29 -1.16 4.04 18.51
N GLU A 30 -0.76 5.22 18.02
CA GLU A 30 -1.12 5.76 16.70
C GLU A 30 -2.62 6.05 16.50
N ASP A 31 -3.39 6.10 17.57
CA ASP A 31 -4.82 6.39 17.56
C ASP A 31 -5.16 7.60 18.43
N LEU A 32 -6.34 8.16 18.22
CA LEU A 32 -6.90 9.28 18.96
C LEU A 32 -7.88 8.76 20.00
N TRP A 33 -7.77 9.28 21.23
CA TRP A 33 -8.60 8.86 22.33
C TRP A 33 -9.27 10.06 22.98
N LEU A 34 -10.61 10.04 23.04
CA LEU A 34 -11.44 11.09 23.59
C LEU A 34 -12.39 10.55 24.66
N THR A 35 -12.60 11.37 25.69
CA THR A 35 -13.66 11.12 26.67
C THR A 35 -15.03 11.38 26.07
N GLN A 36 -16.08 10.84 26.69
CA GLN A 36 -17.45 11.15 26.28
C GLN A 36 -17.76 12.66 26.34
N GLY A 37 -17.22 13.39 27.34
CA GLY A 37 -17.37 14.84 27.43
C GLY A 37 -16.76 15.55 26.23
N GLN A 38 -15.58 15.13 25.77
CA GLN A 38 -14.94 15.66 24.57
C GLN A 38 -15.72 15.34 23.29
N LEU A 39 -16.36 14.16 23.21
CA LEU A 39 -17.26 13.81 22.10
C LEU A 39 -18.50 14.71 22.05
N VAL A 40 -19.07 15.01 23.21
CA VAL A 40 -20.17 15.99 23.34
C VAL A 40 -19.76 17.37 22.84
N GLU A 41 -18.58 17.82 23.24
CA GLU A 41 -18.02 19.12 22.83
C GLU A 41 -17.76 19.16 21.32
N ILE A 42 -17.12 18.12 20.77
CA ILE A 42 -16.80 18.01 19.34
C ILE A 42 -18.06 18.11 18.47
N TYR A 43 -19.10 17.36 18.82
CA TYR A 43 -20.32 17.31 18.01
C TYR A 43 -21.36 18.35 18.40
N GLN A 44 -21.08 19.18 19.41
CA GLN A 44 -22.00 20.22 19.90
C GLN A 44 -23.41 19.67 20.13
N THR A 45 -23.49 18.57 20.88
CA THR A 45 -24.74 17.87 21.19
C THR A 45 -24.87 17.59 22.70
N SER A 46 -25.93 16.94 23.13
CA SER A 46 -26.12 16.61 24.54
C SER A 46 -25.38 15.33 24.96
N LYS A 47 -25.07 15.23 26.24
CA LYS A 47 -24.47 14.01 26.84
C LYS A 47 -25.39 12.79 26.69
N SER A 48 -26.70 12.97 26.83
CA SER A 48 -27.69 11.91 26.65
C SER A 48 -27.69 11.38 25.23
N ASN A 49 -27.62 12.28 24.23
CA ASN A 49 -27.58 11.91 22.82
C ASN A 49 -26.33 11.10 22.48
N VAL A 50 -25.16 11.54 22.95
CA VAL A 50 -23.90 10.79 22.73
C VAL A 50 -23.96 9.44 23.43
N SER A 51 -24.45 9.37 24.69
CA SER A 51 -24.59 8.10 25.44
C SER A 51 -25.49 7.10 24.71
N GLU A 52 -26.62 7.57 24.20
CA GLU A 52 -27.58 6.74 23.48
C GLU A 52 -26.98 6.18 22.20
N HIS A 53 -26.32 7.02 21.41
CA HIS A 53 -25.65 6.56 20.19
C HIS A 53 -24.50 5.59 20.47
N ILE A 54 -23.66 5.84 21.47
CA ILE A 54 -22.60 4.90 21.88
C ILE A 54 -23.19 3.53 22.25
N LYS A 55 -24.27 3.54 23.01
CA LYS A 55 -24.96 2.31 23.39
C LYS A 55 -25.44 1.53 22.17
N HIS A 56 -26.15 2.19 21.26
CA HIS A 56 -26.65 1.56 20.03
C HIS A 56 -25.52 1.07 19.11
N ILE A 57 -24.39 1.81 18.97
CA ILE A 57 -23.23 1.39 18.18
C ILE A 57 -22.71 0.03 18.67
N PHE A 58 -22.63 -0.17 19.97
CA PHE A 58 -22.20 -1.44 20.55
C PHE A 58 -23.28 -2.53 20.46
N GLU A 59 -24.55 -2.20 20.72
CA GLU A 59 -25.67 -3.14 20.64
C GLU A 59 -25.91 -3.65 19.22
N ASP A 60 -25.77 -2.78 18.21
CA ASP A 60 -25.88 -3.13 16.79
C ASP A 60 -24.65 -3.92 16.27
N GLY A 61 -23.59 -4.04 17.07
CA GLY A 61 -22.34 -4.69 16.68
C GLY A 61 -21.53 -3.93 15.63
N GLU A 62 -21.81 -2.62 15.45
CA GLU A 62 -21.02 -1.78 14.52
C GLU A 62 -19.57 -1.66 14.97
N LEU A 63 -19.33 -1.52 16.28
CA LEU A 63 -18.01 -1.54 16.89
C LEU A 63 -17.95 -2.50 18.07
N ALA A 64 -16.80 -3.15 18.27
CA ALA A 64 -16.54 -3.97 19.46
C ALA A 64 -16.02 -3.09 20.60
N LYS A 65 -16.62 -3.21 21.78
CA LYS A 65 -16.27 -2.37 22.93
C LYS A 65 -14.80 -2.54 23.34
N GLU A 66 -14.29 -3.75 23.31
CA GLU A 66 -12.93 -4.10 23.70
C GLU A 66 -11.86 -3.45 22.79
N ALA A 67 -12.18 -3.24 21.51
CA ALA A 67 -11.33 -2.57 20.55
C ALA A 67 -11.47 -1.04 20.55
N THR A 68 -12.60 -0.53 21.04
CA THR A 68 -12.99 0.88 20.88
C THR A 68 -12.83 1.69 22.17
N VAL A 69 -12.90 1.04 23.35
CA VAL A 69 -12.85 1.71 24.66
C VAL A 69 -11.59 1.36 25.41
N ARG A 70 -10.92 2.38 25.94
CA ARG A 70 -9.74 2.21 26.79
C ARG A 70 -9.80 3.13 28.01
N LYS A 71 -9.41 2.64 29.17
CA LYS A 71 -9.31 3.44 30.40
C LYS A 71 -7.94 4.05 30.50
N PHE A 72 -7.90 5.35 30.73
CA PHE A 72 -6.66 6.09 31.02
C PHE A 72 -6.76 6.76 32.38
N ARG A 73 -5.66 6.77 33.12
CA ARG A 73 -5.53 7.55 34.33
C ARG A 73 -5.40 9.03 34.00
N THR A 74 -6.26 9.83 34.55
CA THR A 74 -6.25 11.29 34.42
C THR A 74 -6.22 11.92 35.79
N VAL A 75 -5.40 12.98 35.94
CA VAL A 75 -5.37 13.78 37.17
C VAL A 75 -6.37 14.91 36.99
N GLN A 76 -7.40 14.91 37.85
CA GLN A 76 -8.39 15.98 37.93
C GLN A 76 -8.16 16.80 39.20
N ILE A 77 -8.33 18.13 39.07
CA ILE A 77 -8.25 19.05 40.21
C ILE A 77 -9.65 19.24 40.77
N GLU A 78 -9.92 18.69 41.94
CA GLU A 78 -11.18 18.89 42.66
C GLU A 78 -10.92 19.81 43.85
N GLY A 79 -11.28 21.08 43.71
CA GLY A 79 -10.95 22.12 44.69
C GLY A 79 -9.43 22.33 44.75
N SER A 80 -8.83 22.04 45.93
CA SER A 80 -7.37 22.13 46.17
C SER A 80 -6.61 20.79 46.04
N ARG A 81 -7.33 19.69 45.71
CA ARG A 81 -6.76 18.33 45.71
C ARG A 81 -6.62 17.81 44.29
N LYS A 82 -5.47 17.15 44.03
CA LYS A 82 -5.26 16.36 42.81
C LYS A 82 -5.83 14.96 43.05
N VAL A 83 -6.80 14.55 42.25
CA VAL A 83 -7.41 13.21 42.33
C VAL A 83 -7.13 12.47 41.04
N GLU A 84 -6.54 11.26 41.14
CA GLU A 84 -6.36 10.38 39.98
C GLU A 84 -7.64 9.57 39.77
N ARG A 85 -8.17 9.58 38.56
CA ARG A 85 -9.29 8.77 38.14
C ARG A 85 -9.01 8.01 36.87
N GLU A 86 -9.50 6.79 36.76
CA GLU A 86 -9.58 6.06 35.52
C GLU A 86 -10.80 6.50 34.72
N VAL A 87 -10.58 7.09 33.55
CA VAL A 87 -11.65 7.62 32.69
C VAL A 87 -11.67 6.85 31.39
N GLU A 88 -12.85 6.39 30.96
CA GLU A 88 -13.05 5.76 29.67
C GLU A 88 -12.84 6.77 28.54
N HIS A 89 -12.07 6.35 27.55
CA HIS A 89 -11.84 7.08 26.32
C HIS A 89 -12.24 6.19 25.15
N TYR A 90 -12.69 6.82 24.09
CA TYR A 90 -13.15 6.23 22.84
C TYR A 90 -12.19 6.58 21.72
N ASN A 91 -11.90 5.64 20.84
CA ASN A 91 -10.95 5.81 19.74
C ASN A 91 -11.55 6.53 18.52
N LEU A 92 -10.74 6.67 17.46
CA LEU A 92 -11.15 7.34 16.21
C LEU A 92 -12.36 6.67 15.55
N ASP A 93 -12.50 5.34 15.65
CA ASP A 93 -13.64 4.64 15.06
C ASP A 93 -14.96 5.10 15.69
N MET A 94 -15.00 5.32 17.01
CA MET A 94 -16.17 5.87 17.69
C MET A 94 -16.46 7.31 17.26
N ILE A 95 -15.43 8.12 17.06
CA ILE A 95 -15.60 9.50 16.56
C ILE A 95 -16.28 9.48 15.19
N ILE A 96 -15.84 8.61 14.30
CA ILE A 96 -16.41 8.47 12.96
C ILE A 96 -17.85 7.95 13.03
N ALA A 97 -18.10 6.89 13.78
CA ALA A 97 -19.45 6.31 13.93
C ALA A 97 -20.47 7.32 14.47
N LEU A 98 -20.08 8.11 15.49
CA LEU A 98 -20.91 9.19 16.01
C LEU A 98 -21.18 10.28 14.98
N GLY A 99 -20.18 10.63 14.15
CA GLY A 99 -20.33 11.61 13.09
C GLY A 99 -21.41 11.27 12.07
N TYR A 100 -21.68 9.99 11.86
CA TYR A 100 -22.76 9.53 10.99
C TYR A 100 -24.12 9.46 11.68
N ARG A 101 -24.18 9.35 13.01
CA ARG A 101 -25.42 9.16 13.76
C ARG A 101 -25.94 10.44 14.40
N VAL A 102 -25.05 11.31 14.87
CA VAL A 102 -25.45 12.57 15.57
C VAL A 102 -26.10 13.56 14.61
N GLN A 103 -27.20 14.16 15.04
CA GLN A 103 -27.87 15.22 14.29
C GLN A 103 -27.43 16.59 14.82
N SER A 104 -26.35 17.10 14.27
CA SER A 104 -25.85 18.46 14.52
C SER A 104 -25.27 19.08 13.25
N GLN A 105 -25.09 20.40 13.27
CA GLN A 105 -24.45 21.08 12.13
C GLN A 105 -23.00 20.60 11.94
N VAL A 106 -22.29 20.36 13.03
CA VAL A 106 -20.92 19.85 12.98
C VAL A 106 -20.88 18.44 12.36
N ALA A 107 -21.78 17.55 12.77
CA ALA A 107 -21.89 16.22 12.19
C ALA A 107 -22.28 16.27 10.69
N THR A 108 -23.12 17.22 10.30
CA THR A 108 -23.46 17.43 8.88
C THR A 108 -22.24 17.88 8.07
N ARG A 109 -21.40 18.77 8.60
CA ARG A 109 -20.15 19.19 7.97
C ARG A 109 -19.16 18.04 7.90
N PHE A 110 -19.04 17.24 8.95
CA PHE A 110 -18.25 16.02 8.96
C PHE A 110 -18.65 15.06 7.82
N ARG A 111 -19.96 14.76 7.70
CA ARG A 111 -20.47 13.89 6.63
C ARG A 111 -20.18 14.43 5.23
N ARG A 112 -20.31 15.76 5.01
CA ARG A 112 -19.95 16.38 3.73
C ARG A 112 -18.47 16.19 3.40
N TRP A 113 -17.61 16.46 4.37
CA TRP A 113 -16.17 16.26 4.21
C TRP A 113 -15.84 14.81 3.92
N ALA A 114 -16.38 13.86 4.69
CA ALA A 114 -16.16 12.42 4.48
C ALA A 114 -16.63 11.97 3.09
N THR A 115 -17.82 12.42 2.66
CA THR A 115 -18.34 12.16 1.33
C THR A 115 -17.38 12.69 0.25
N GLN A 116 -16.86 13.89 0.43
CA GLN A 116 -15.92 14.49 -0.51
C GLN A 116 -14.62 13.69 -0.61
N ARG A 117 -14.06 13.22 0.53
CA ARG A 117 -12.88 12.35 0.56
C ARG A 117 -13.15 11.00 -0.10
N LEU A 118 -14.31 10.39 0.14
CA LEU A 118 -14.72 9.16 -0.52
C LEU A 118 -14.91 9.32 -2.02
N HIS A 119 -15.53 10.42 -2.46
CA HIS A 119 -15.64 10.75 -3.89
C HIS A 119 -14.27 10.84 -4.55
N GLU A 120 -13.36 11.60 -3.93
CA GLU A 120 -11.99 11.73 -4.44
C GLU A 120 -11.28 10.39 -4.55
N TYR A 121 -11.38 9.57 -3.51
CA TYR A 121 -10.79 8.23 -3.49
C TYR A 121 -11.39 7.30 -4.57
N ILE A 122 -12.72 7.29 -4.71
CA ILE A 122 -13.40 6.44 -5.70
C ILE A 122 -13.04 6.86 -7.13
N GLN A 123 -12.98 8.17 -7.40
CA GLN A 123 -12.69 8.70 -8.73
C GLN A 123 -11.21 8.59 -9.11
N LYS A 124 -10.30 8.91 -8.18
CA LYS A 124 -8.86 9.02 -8.45
C LYS A 124 -8.05 7.80 -7.99
N GLY A 125 -8.59 6.99 -7.06
CA GLY A 125 -7.86 5.92 -6.40
C GLY A 125 -6.97 6.38 -5.24
N PHE A 126 -6.99 7.67 -4.89
CA PHE A 126 -6.28 8.25 -3.74
C PHE A 126 -6.99 9.48 -3.19
N ALA A 127 -6.72 9.78 -1.91
CA ALA A 127 -7.03 11.04 -1.25
C ALA A 127 -5.85 11.39 -0.34
N MET A 128 -5.35 12.64 -0.41
CA MET A 128 -4.15 13.06 0.31
C MET A 128 -4.38 14.38 1.05
N ASP A 129 -3.64 14.54 2.14
CA ASP A 129 -3.47 15.80 2.86
C ASP A 129 -2.06 16.34 2.56
N ASP A 130 -1.95 17.13 1.49
CA ASP A 130 -0.68 17.64 0.98
C ASP A 130 0.05 18.48 2.02
N GLU A 131 -0.68 19.32 2.78
CA GLU A 131 -0.07 20.18 3.79
C GLU A 131 0.55 19.35 4.93
N ARG A 132 -0.12 18.31 5.36
CA ARG A 132 0.43 17.38 6.35
C ARG A 132 1.65 16.63 5.83
N LEU A 133 1.65 16.23 4.57
CA LEU A 133 2.76 15.52 3.95
C LEU A 133 3.99 16.41 3.72
N LYS A 134 3.78 17.73 3.47
CA LYS A 134 4.86 18.72 3.35
C LYS A 134 5.58 19.02 4.67
N GLN A 135 4.95 18.75 5.81
CA GLN A 135 5.57 18.91 7.13
C GLN A 135 6.66 17.86 7.33
N GLY A 136 7.92 18.19 7.06
CA GLY A 136 9.04 17.26 6.99
C GLY A 136 9.20 16.27 8.18
N GLY A 137 9.96 15.19 7.96
CA GLY A 137 10.22 14.13 8.96
C GLY A 137 9.13 13.07 9.10
N ASN A 138 8.06 13.14 8.34
CA ASN A 138 6.93 12.24 8.39
C ASN A 138 7.27 10.89 7.75
N ARG A 139 7.15 9.78 8.50
CA ARG A 139 7.33 8.41 7.96
C ARG A 139 6.36 8.11 6.81
N TYR A 140 5.16 8.69 6.84
CA TYR A 140 4.13 8.50 5.81
C TYR A 140 4.50 9.13 4.47
N PHE A 141 5.28 10.22 4.46
CA PHE A 141 5.82 10.76 3.22
C PHE A 141 6.79 9.78 2.54
N ARG A 142 7.65 9.11 3.32
CA ARG A 142 8.53 8.06 2.77
C ARG A 142 7.74 6.85 2.25
N GLU A 143 6.72 6.44 2.98
CA GLU A 143 5.80 5.38 2.54
C GLU A 143 5.11 5.75 1.23
N LEU A 144 4.58 6.97 1.13
CA LEU A 144 3.95 7.47 -0.10
C LEU A 144 4.92 7.44 -1.29
N LEU A 145 6.15 7.92 -1.11
CA LEU A 145 7.18 7.86 -2.17
C LEU A 145 7.48 6.43 -2.60
N GLN A 146 7.56 5.49 -1.67
CA GLN A 146 7.77 4.08 -2.00
C GLN A 146 6.59 3.52 -2.79
N ARG A 147 5.37 3.80 -2.38
CA ARG A 147 4.14 3.38 -3.10
C ARG A 147 4.07 3.98 -4.50
N ILE A 148 4.36 5.27 -4.66
CA ILE A 148 4.39 5.93 -5.98
C ILE A 148 5.42 5.25 -6.89
N ARG A 149 6.63 4.99 -6.40
CA ARG A 149 7.68 4.30 -7.17
C ARG A 149 7.26 2.88 -7.55
N ASP A 150 6.64 2.15 -6.65
CA ASP A 150 6.13 0.80 -6.93
C ASP A 150 5.02 0.80 -7.99
N ILE A 151 4.07 1.73 -7.89
CA ILE A 151 3.01 1.90 -8.90
C ILE A 151 3.61 2.26 -10.26
N ARG A 152 4.54 3.23 -10.29
CA ARG A 152 5.20 3.69 -11.51
C ARG A 152 6.03 2.59 -12.18
N SER A 153 6.69 1.76 -11.40
CA SER A 153 7.50 0.64 -11.87
C SER A 153 6.72 -0.67 -12.04
N SER A 154 5.39 -0.68 -11.80
CA SER A 154 4.57 -1.84 -12.09
C SER A 154 4.66 -2.19 -13.58
N GLU A 155 4.61 -3.48 -13.90
CA GLU A 155 4.94 -3.97 -15.25
C GLU A 155 4.12 -3.28 -16.33
N ARG A 156 2.81 -3.12 -16.11
CA ARG A 156 1.92 -2.44 -17.04
C ARG A 156 2.25 -0.96 -17.21
N ASN A 157 2.42 -0.23 -16.10
CA ASN A 157 2.72 1.21 -16.16
C ASN A 157 4.11 1.45 -16.73
N PHE A 158 5.08 0.64 -16.36
CA PHE A 158 6.44 0.73 -16.87
C PHE A 158 6.48 0.43 -18.38
N TYR A 159 5.79 -0.62 -18.83
CA TYR A 159 5.67 -0.92 -20.26
C TYR A 159 5.06 0.25 -21.03
N GLN A 160 3.95 0.81 -20.54
CA GLN A 160 3.30 1.96 -21.18
C GLN A 160 4.24 3.15 -21.27
N GLN A 161 4.88 3.53 -20.18
CA GLN A 161 5.79 4.68 -20.14
C GLN A 161 7.02 4.49 -21.04
N VAL A 162 7.62 3.30 -21.07
CA VAL A 162 8.73 2.99 -21.97
C VAL A 162 8.27 3.04 -23.42
N THR A 163 7.08 2.58 -23.74
CA THR A 163 6.49 2.66 -25.08
C THR A 163 6.25 4.10 -25.49
N ASP A 164 5.75 4.94 -24.58
CA ASP A 164 5.54 6.37 -24.83
C ASP A 164 6.86 7.10 -25.07
N ILE A 165 7.91 6.81 -24.31
CA ILE A 165 9.27 7.31 -24.53
C ILE A 165 9.77 6.90 -25.90
N TYR A 166 9.63 5.62 -26.24
CA TYR A 166 10.03 5.08 -27.52
C TYR A 166 9.32 5.77 -28.69
N ALA A 167 8.01 6.04 -28.55
CA ALA A 167 7.22 6.74 -29.56
C ALA A 167 7.71 8.19 -29.82
N THR A 168 8.48 8.78 -28.90
CA THR A 168 9.09 10.11 -29.09
C THR A 168 10.43 10.04 -29.82
N ALA A 169 11.00 8.86 -30.02
CA ALA A 169 12.28 8.71 -30.74
C ALA A 169 12.15 9.13 -32.20
N THR A 170 13.16 9.84 -32.71
CA THR A 170 13.15 10.40 -34.08
C THR A 170 13.21 9.32 -35.15
N ASP A 171 13.68 8.13 -34.82
CA ASP A 171 13.78 6.93 -35.66
C ASP A 171 12.71 5.88 -35.35
N TYR A 172 11.61 6.29 -34.69
CA TYR A 172 10.50 5.41 -34.36
C TYR A 172 9.77 4.92 -35.61
N ASP A 173 9.61 3.59 -35.74
CA ASP A 173 8.70 2.96 -36.69
C ASP A 173 7.76 1.98 -35.93
N PRO A 174 6.45 2.22 -35.89
CA PRO A 174 5.50 1.35 -35.17
C PRO A 174 5.39 -0.06 -35.74
N ARG A 175 5.91 -0.32 -36.95
CA ARG A 175 5.93 -1.63 -37.62
C ARG A 175 7.18 -2.43 -37.35
N ASP A 176 8.20 -1.83 -36.71
CA ASP A 176 9.48 -2.48 -36.49
C ASP A 176 9.38 -3.41 -35.23
N GLU A 177 10.01 -4.59 -35.35
CA GLU A 177 10.23 -5.48 -34.20
C GLU A 177 11.10 -4.82 -33.11
N MET A 178 11.80 -3.79 -33.44
CA MET A 178 12.62 -2.98 -32.55
C MET A 178 11.82 -2.43 -31.35
N THR A 179 10.50 -2.18 -31.48
CA THR A 179 9.66 -1.71 -30.37
C THR A 179 9.62 -2.71 -29.22
N LYS A 180 9.41 -3.99 -29.54
CA LYS A 180 9.39 -5.07 -28.53
C LYS A 180 10.79 -5.29 -27.95
N MET A 181 11.81 -5.18 -28.77
CA MET A 181 13.21 -5.31 -28.37
C MET A 181 13.66 -4.16 -27.46
N PHE A 182 13.19 -2.95 -27.70
CA PHE A 182 13.53 -1.78 -26.88
C PHE A 182 13.07 -1.97 -25.43
N PHE A 183 11.81 -2.33 -25.20
CA PHE A 183 11.29 -2.61 -23.85
C PHE A 183 12.09 -3.71 -23.16
N ALA A 184 12.30 -4.83 -23.84
CA ALA A 184 13.06 -5.95 -23.29
C ALA A 184 14.51 -5.54 -22.94
N THR A 185 15.14 -4.70 -23.77
CA THR A 185 16.48 -4.18 -23.54
C THR A 185 16.50 -3.29 -22.28
N VAL A 186 15.59 -2.34 -22.18
CA VAL A 186 15.49 -1.44 -21.02
C VAL A 186 15.24 -2.25 -19.75
N GLN A 187 14.28 -3.15 -19.76
CA GLN A 187 13.95 -4.00 -18.61
C GLN A 187 15.16 -4.86 -18.18
N ASN A 188 15.82 -5.53 -19.12
CA ASN A 188 16.97 -6.38 -18.83
C ASN A 188 18.16 -5.60 -18.29
N LYS A 189 18.44 -4.41 -18.83
CA LYS A 189 19.51 -3.54 -18.33
C LYS A 189 19.26 -3.08 -16.90
N LEU A 190 18.02 -2.71 -16.56
CA LEU A 190 17.63 -2.31 -15.23
C LEU A 190 17.71 -3.48 -14.24
N HIS A 191 17.22 -4.67 -14.59
CA HIS A 191 17.37 -5.87 -13.78
C HIS A 191 18.85 -6.20 -13.55
N TYR A 192 19.63 -6.22 -14.61
CA TYR A 192 21.06 -6.54 -14.51
C TYR A 192 21.83 -5.54 -13.62
N ALA A 193 21.49 -4.27 -13.70
CA ALA A 193 22.06 -3.25 -12.81
C ALA A 193 21.80 -3.53 -11.33
N VAL A 194 20.68 -4.20 -11.00
CA VAL A 194 20.31 -4.49 -9.62
C VAL A 194 20.98 -5.76 -9.08
N HIS A 195 20.95 -6.85 -9.83
CA HIS A 195 21.32 -8.20 -9.33
C HIS A 195 22.15 -9.02 -10.33
N GLU A 196 22.69 -8.41 -11.36
CA GLU A 196 23.58 -9.01 -12.38
C GLU A 196 22.93 -10.19 -13.14
N ASN A 197 21.60 -10.20 -13.27
CA ASN A 197 20.85 -11.13 -14.09
C ASN A 197 19.83 -10.37 -14.94
N THR A 198 19.48 -10.91 -16.10
CA THR A 198 18.30 -10.43 -16.84
C THR A 198 17.02 -10.86 -16.15
N ALA A 199 15.88 -10.32 -16.57
CA ALA A 199 14.57 -10.73 -16.03
C ALA A 199 14.32 -12.24 -16.21
N ALA A 200 14.68 -12.79 -17.38
CA ALA A 200 14.55 -14.23 -17.65
C ALA A 200 15.48 -15.06 -16.76
N GLU A 201 16.72 -14.63 -16.58
CA GLU A 201 17.70 -15.32 -15.72
C GLU A 201 17.24 -15.34 -14.25
N VAL A 202 16.65 -14.27 -13.74
CA VAL A 202 16.10 -14.23 -12.37
C VAL A 202 15.01 -15.28 -12.20
N ILE A 203 14.04 -15.32 -13.09
CA ILE A 203 12.97 -16.33 -13.04
C ILE A 203 13.59 -17.72 -13.09
N TYR A 204 14.45 -17.99 -14.07
CA TYR A 204 15.04 -19.30 -14.28
C TYR A 204 15.86 -19.78 -13.08
N ASN A 205 16.65 -18.90 -12.47
CA ASN A 205 17.56 -19.25 -11.38
C ASN A 205 16.85 -19.35 -10.02
N ARG A 206 15.74 -18.64 -9.83
CA ARG A 206 15.09 -18.52 -8.51
C ARG A 206 13.80 -19.31 -8.38
N VAL A 207 13.14 -19.68 -9.48
CA VAL A 207 11.97 -20.55 -9.44
C VAL A 207 12.35 -21.94 -8.96
N ASP A 208 11.66 -22.42 -7.92
CA ASP A 208 11.98 -23.69 -7.27
C ASP A 208 10.71 -24.21 -6.54
N ASN A 209 10.20 -25.35 -6.98
CA ASN A 209 8.99 -25.93 -6.39
C ASN A 209 9.20 -26.41 -4.94
N GLU A 210 10.43 -26.61 -4.48
CA GLU A 210 10.74 -27.01 -3.11
C GLU A 210 10.72 -25.85 -2.12
N LYS A 211 10.82 -24.62 -2.61
CA LYS A 211 10.79 -23.42 -1.79
C LYS A 211 9.35 -22.93 -1.53
N PRO A 212 9.13 -22.24 -0.40
CA PRO A 212 7.88 -21.55 -0.16
C PRO A 212 7.52 -20.63 -1.33
N PHE A 213 6.25 -20.63 -1.73
CA PHE A 213 5.72 -19.80 -2.82
C PHE A 213 6.51 -19.95 -4.14
N VAL A 214 7.02 -21.15 -4.43
CA VAL A 214 7.80 -21.46 -5.66
C VAL A 214 9.08 -20.62 -5.77
N GLY A 215 9.62 -20.17 -4.65
CA GLY A 215 10.80 -19.31 -4.57
C GLY A 215 10.51 -17.81 -4.73
N MET A 216 9.27 -17.40 -4.89
CA MET A 216 8.89 -16.00 -4.92
C MET A 216 8.92 -15.37 -3.52
N THR A 217 9.28 -14.11 -3.47
CA THR A 217 9.37 -13.29 -2.25
C THR A 217 8.26 -12.25 -2.17
N ASN A 218 7.62 -11.94 -3.30
CA ASN A 218 6.58 -10.94 -3.41
C ASN A 218 5.59 -11.33 -4.52
N PHE A 219 4.29 -11.31 -4.23
CA PHE A 219 3.20 -11.51 -5.20
C PHE A 219 1.90 -10.94 -4.65
N LYS A 220 0.90 -10.73 -5.51
CA LYS A 220 -0.41 -10.22 -5.12
C LYS A 220 -1.34 -11.36 -4.73
N GLY A 221 -2.10 -11.17 -3.65
CA GLY A 221 -3.10 -12.14 -3.21
C GLY A 221 -2.61 -13.10 -2.14
N ASN A 222 -3.44 -14.06 -1.78
CA ASN A 222 -3.20 -15.01 -0.68
C ASN A 222 -2.61 -16.35 -1.15
N TYR A 223 -2.55 -16.59 -2.45
CA TYR A 223 -2.03 -17.81 -3.06
C TYR A 223 -1.34 -17.50 -4.38
N VAL A 224 -0.37 -18.34 -4.72
CA VAL A 224 0.42 -18.22 -5.95
C VAL A 224 -0.40 -18.64 -7.17
N THR A 225 -0.35 -17.83 -8.21
CA THR A 225 -0.99 -18.13 -9.50
C THR A 225 0.04 -18.46 -10.59
N LYS A 226 -0.45 -19.05 -11.69
CA LYS A 226 0.38 -19.35 -12.87
C LYS A 226 0.98 -18.08 -13.50
N ASP A 227 0.31 -16.94 -13.36
CA ASP A 227 0.79 -15.67 -13.90
C ASP A 227 1.84 -15.03 -12.99
N ASP A 228 1.72 -15.20 -11.68
CA ASP A 228 2.71 -14.67 -10.73
C ASP A 228 4.11 -15.22 -10.98
N VAL A 229 4.24 -16.52 -11.28
CA VAL A 229 5.55 -17.17 -11.47
C VAL A 229 6.30 -16.71 -12.72
N LYS A 230 5.64 -15.98 -13.62
CA LYS A 230 6.23 -15.44 -14.85
C LYS A 230 6.79 -14.03 -14.67
N ILE A 231 6.61 -13.41 -13.52
CA ILE A 231 6.98 -12.03 -13.25
C ILE A 231 8.30 -12.00 -12.47
N ALA A 232 9.38 -11.50 -13.09
CA ALA A 232 10.71 -11.46 -12.50
C ALA A 232 10.74 -10.70 -11.16
N LYS A 233 9.99 -9.60 -11.02
CA LYS A 233 9.88 -8.82 -9.78
C LYS A 233 9.43 -9.63 -8.58
N ASN A 234 8.63 -10.66 -8.78
CA ASN A 234 8.12 -11.50 -7.70
C ASN A 234 9.21 -12.35 -7.03
N TYR A 235 10.37 -12.50 -7.66
CA TYR A 235 11.53 -13.22 -7.13
C TYR A 235 12.60 -12.32 -6.51
N LEU A 236 12.38 -11.00 -6.49
CA LEU A 236 13.36 -10.05 -5.96
C LEU A 236 13.23 -9.91 -4.44
N THR A 237 14.36 -9.78 -3.76
CA THR A 237 14.37 -9.39 -2.35
C THR A 237 13.83 -7.97 -2.19
N ALA A 238 13.40 -7.59 -0.98
CA ALA A 238 12.90 -6.24 -0.71
C ALA A 238 13.90 -5.15 -1.10
N ILE A 239 15.20 -5.39 -0.87
CA ILE A 239 16.27 -4.44 -1.23
C ILE A 239 16.46 -4.37 -2.75
N GLU A 240 16.44 -5.51 -3.44
CA GLU A 240 16.53 -5.54 -4.90
C GLU A 240 15.34 -4.83 -5.55
N LEU A 241 14.14 -5.07 -5.05
CA LEU A 241 12.92 -4.41 -5.53
C LEU A 241 12.99 -2.89 -5.32
N GLN A 242 13.44 -2.44 -4.16
CA GLN A 242 13.62 -1.02 -3.87
C GLN A 242 14.65 -0.37 -4.81
N ARG A 243 15.77 -1.04 -5.06
CA ARG A 243 16.80 -0.57 -6.00
C ARG A 243 16.26 -0.49 -7.42
N LEU A 244 15.54 -1.52 -7.86
CA LEU A 244 14.90 -1.53 -9.18
C LEU A 244 13.92 -0.36 -9.35
N ASN A 245 13.06 -0.15 -8.36
CA ASN A 245 12.08 0.93 -8.38
C ASN A 245 12.73 2.32 -8.42
N LEU A 246 13.88 2.49 -7.77
CA LEU A 246 14.65 3.74 -7.81
C LEU A 246 15.28 3.96 -9.18
N LEU A 247 15.89 2.94 -9.79
CA LEU A 247 16.49 3.04 -11.14
C LEU A 247 15.43 3.30 -12.20
N VAL A 248 14.29 2.61 -12.14
CA VAL A 248 13.14 2.84 -13.02
C VAL A 248 12.66 4.29 -12.93
N SER A 249 12.43 4.78 -11.69
CA SER A 249 11.97 6.15 -11.47
C SER A 249 12.96 7.18 -12.02
N GLY A 250 14.26 6.97 -11.78
CA GLY A 250 15.29 7.87 -12.28
C GLY A 250 15.35 7.92 -13.82
N PHE A 251 15.18 6.78 -14.47
CA PHE A 251 15.13 6.73 -15.95
C PHE A 251 13.89 7.44 -16.49
N LEU A 252 12.73 7.22 -15.88
CA LEU A 252 11.49 7.86 -16.30
C LEU A 252 11.50 9.37 -16.05
N ASP A 253 12.07 9.82 -14.94
CA ASP A 253 12.24 11.26 -14.63
C ASP A 253 13.17 11.94 -15.65
N PHE A 254 14.26 11.27 -16.02
CA PHE A 254 15.14 11.75 -17.07
C PHE A 254 14.42 11.85 -18.42
N ALA A 255 13.63 10.83 -18.77
CA ALA A 255 12.89 10.83 -20.03
C ALA A 255 11.85 11.95 -20.09
N GLU A 256 11.14 12.18 -19.00
CA GLU A 256 10.17 13.28 -18.86
C GLU A 256 10.85 14.63 -19.01
N PHE A 257 12.02 14.82 -18.40
CA PHE A 257 12.82 16.04 -18.56
C PHE A 257 13.24 16.26 -20.01
N GLN A 258 13.74 15.24 -20.72
CA GLN A 258 14.11 15.37 -22.12
C GLN A 258 12.90 15.74 -23.02
N ALA A 259 11.72 15.17 -22.70
CA ALA A 259 10.49 15.49 -23.43
C ALA A 259 10.07 16.97 -23.22
N LEU A 260 10.18 17.48 -21.99
CA LEU A 260 9.89 18.90 -21.67
C LEU A 260 10.84 19.86 -22.40
N GLU A 261 12.12 19.51 -22.49
CA GLU A 261 13.14 20.27 -23.23
C GLU A 261 13.03 20.11 -24.75
N MET A 262 12.11 19.28 -25.24
CA MET A 262 11.94 18.93 -26.66
C MET A 262 13.24 18.50 -27.35
N ASN A 263 14.12 17.83 -26.61
CA ASN A 263 15.37 17.32 -27.15
C ASN A 263 15.10 16.11 -28.06
N PRO A 264 15.51 16.16 -29.35
CA PRO A 264 15.34 15.00 -30.21
C PRO A 264 16.28 13.87 -29.77
N MET A 265 15.74 12.68 -29.55
CA MET A 265 16.47 11.49 -29.12
C MET A 265 16.19 10.35 -30.11
N THR A 266 17.22 9.62 -30.51
CA THR A 266 17.07 8.34 -31.21
C THR A 266 16.90 7.21 -30.17
N MET A 267 16.49 6.03 -30.62
CA MET A 267 16.45 4.85 -29.74
C MET A 267 17.82 4.53 -29.15
N LYS A 268 18.86 4.70 -29.94
CA LYS A 268 20.22 4.51 -29.47
C LYS A 268 20.59 5.49 -28.37
N ASP A 269 20.20 6.77 -28.50
CA ASP A 269 20.45 7.80 -27.51
C ASP A 269 19.72 7.45 -26.18
N TRP A 270 18.49 6.91 -26.23
CA TRP A 270 17.76 6.46 -25.05
C TRP A 270 18.48 5.31 -24.32
N ILE A 271 19.03 4.34 -25.04
CA ILE A 271 19.80 3.23 -24.45
C ILE A 271 21.13 3.73 -23.86
N GLU A 272 21.84 4.62 -24.56
CA GLU A 272 23.09 5.21 -24.06
C GLU A 272 22.85 6.08 -22.81
N ALA A 273 21.74 6.81 -22.75
CA ALA A 273 21.32 7.57 -21.57
C ALA A 273 21.03 6.64 -20.38
N LEU A 274 20.34 5.53 -20.59
CA LEU A 274 20.10 4.52 -19.56
C LEU A 274 21.42 3.93 -19.04
N ASP A 275 22.33 3.55 -19.94
CA ASP A 275 23.64 3.02 -19.57
C ASP A 275 24.45 4.03 -18.75
N SER A 276 24.43 5.30 -19.16
CA SER A 276 25.07 6.40 -18.42
C SER A 276 24.51 6.56 -17.01
N GLN A 277 23.20 6.45 -16.84
CA GLN A 277 22.57 6.50 -15.51
C GLN A 277 22.94 5.30 -14.65
N ILE A 278 22.96 4.09 -15.23
CA ILE A 278 23.38 2.88 -14.52
C ILE A 278 24.83 3.03 -14.03
N ILE A 279 25.72 3.54 -14.87
CA ILE A 279 27.11 3.81 -14.51
C ILE A 279 27.21 4.88 -13.40
N ALA A 280 26.43 5.96 -13.49
CA ALA A 280 26.40 7.01 -12.48
C ALA A 280 25.99 6.47 -11.10
N HIS A 281 25.14 5.44 -11.07
CA HIS A 281 24.78 4.71 -9.84
C HIS A 281 25.83 3.66 -9.43
N LYS A 282 26.98 3.62 -10.06
CA LYS A 282 28.08 2.66 -9.82
C LYS A 282 27.63 1.19 -9.98
N ARG A 283 26.74 0.96 -10.95
CA ARG A 283 26.21 -0.37 -11.26
C ARG A 283 26.77 -0.87 -12.60
N LYS A 284 26.73 -2.19 -12.80
CA LYS A 284 27.20 -2.82 -14.04
C LYS A 284 26.14 -2.71 -15.12
N VAL A 285 26.59 -2.45 -16.34
CA VAL A 285 25.75 -2.40 -17.53
C VAL A 285 25.71 -3.78 -18.18
N LEU A 286 24.53 -4.23 -18.59
CA LEU A 286 24.37 -5.45 -19.36
C LEU A 286 24.91 -5.26 -20.78
N ILE A 287 25.80 -6.16 -21.17
CA ILE A 287 26.30 -6.27 -22.55
C ILE A 287 25.67 -7.51 -23.18
N GLY A 288 24.91 -7.33 -24.26
CA GLY A 288 24.22 -8.43 -24.94
C GLY A 288 22.84 -8.73 -24.36
N LYS A 289 22.34 -9.95 -24.55
CA LYS A 289 20.95 -10.37 -24.27
C LYS A 289 20.79 -11.25 -23.03
N GLY A 290 21.85 -11.58 -22.32
CA GLY A 290 21.87 -12.62 -21.28
C GLY A 290 21.92 -14.05 -21.87
N ASN A 291 21.95 -15.04 -20.97
CA ASN A 291 22.19 -16.44 -21.34
C ASN A 291 20.91 -17.30 -21.37
N ILE A 292 19.82 -16.80 -20.80
CA ILE A 292 18.53 -17.48 -20.73
C ILE A 292 17.49 -16.70 -21.52
N SER A 293 16.83 -17.37 -22.44
CA SER A 293 15.72 -16.77 -23.20
C SER A 293 14.46 -16.66 -22.33
N HIS A 294 13.58 -15.71 -22.66
CA HIS A 294 12.29 -15.58 -22.00
C HIS A 294 11.49 -16.88 -22.05
N LYS A 295 11.50 -17.57 -23.20
CA LYS A 295 10.79 -18.85 -23.39
C LYS A 295 11.29 -19.92 -22.40
N GLN A 296 12.60 -20.10 -22.27
CA GLN A 296 13.20 -21.06 -21.34
C GLN A 296 12.81 -20.77 -19.87
N ALA A 297 12.81 -19.47 -19.49
CA ALA A 297 12.44 -19.06 -18.15
C ALA A 297 10.96 -19.37 -17.85
N ILE A 298 10.06 -19.03 -18.79
CA ILE A 298 8.61 -19.29 -18.61
C ILE A 298 8.30 -20.79 -18.59
N GLU A 299 8.89 -21.58 -19.47
CA GLU A 299 8.72 -23.04 -19.48
C GLU A 299 9.14 -23.67 -18.14
N LYS A 300 10.28 -23.24 -17.60
CA LYS A 300 10.72 -23.70 -16.28
C LYS A 300 9.79 -23.26 -15.18
N ALA A 301 9.36 -21.98 -15.15
CA ALA A 301 8.46 -21.44 -14.15
C ALA A 301 7.12 -22.17 -14.13
N GLU A 302 6.54 -22.44 -15.30
CA GLU A 302 5.27 -23.18 -15.41
C GLU A 302 5.41 -24.63 -14.95
N LYS A 303 6.54 -25.30 -15.25
CA LYS A 303 6.83 -26.65 -14.80
C LYS A 303 6.95 -26.71 -13.27
N GLU A 304 7.75 -25.84 -12.69
CA GLU A 304 7.94 -25.76 -11.23
C GLU A 304 6.62 -25.44 -10.51
N PHE A 305 5.82 -24.52 -11.06
CA PHE A 305 4.51 -24.20 -10.53
C PHE A 305 3.54 -25.38 -10.56
N ALA A 306 3.52 -26.16 -11.64
CA ALA A 306 2.67 -27.35 -11.75
C ALA A 306 2.98 -28.40 -10.66
N ILE A 307 4.26 -28.61 -10.39
CA ILE A 307 4.71 -29.53 -9.32
C ILE A 307 4.31 -28.99 -7.93
N TYR A 308 4.56 -27.69 -7.68
CA TYR A 308 4.18 -27.01 -6.45
C TYR A 308 2.67 -27.10 -6.19
N ARG A 309 1.86 -26.76 -7.19
CA ARG A 309 0.40 -26.77 -7.08
C ARG A 309 -0.14 -28.17 -6.77
N LYS A 310 0.40 -29.19 -7.43
CA LYS A 310 0.00 -30.58 -7.16
C LYS A 310 0.25 -30.96 -5.71
N ARG A 311 1.43 -30.65 -5.17
CA ARG A 311 1.78 -30.91 -3.77
C ARG A 311 0.89 -30.15 -2.79
N GLU A 312 0.61 -28.86 -3.04
CA GLU A 312 -0.27 -28.07 -2.19
C GLU A 312 -1.71 -28.63 -2.18
N MET A 313 -2.22 -29.09 -3.32
CA MET A 313 -3.53 -29.74 -3.38
C MET A 313 -3.57 -31.06 -2.62
N GLU A 314 -2.52 -31.90 -2.73
CA GLU A 314 -2.40 -33.15 -1.98
C GLU A 314 -2.36 -32.91 -0.46
N LEU A 315 -1.71 -31.82 -0.01
CA LEU A 315 -1.69 -31.43 1.40
C LEU A 315 -3.07 -30.97 1.89
N LEU A 316 -3.79 -30.19 1.09
CA LEU A 316 -5.15 -29.73 1.41
C LEU A 316 -6.14 -30.90 1.49
N GLU A 317 -6.09 -31.85 0.55
CA GLU A 317 -6.89 -33.07 0.59
C GLU A 317 -6.58 -33.90 1.84
N SER A 318 -5.29 -34.05 2.19
CA SER A 318 -4.88 -34.78 3.39
C SER A 318 -5.39 -34.13 4.68
N ASP A 319 -5.41 -32.80 4.78
CA ASP A 319 -5.92 -32.10 5.94
C ASP A 319 -7.45 -32.14 6.03
N PHE A 320 -8.14 -32.09 4.90
CA PHE A 320 -9.57 -32.29 4.82
C PHE A 320 -9.97 -33.70 5.26
N ASP A 321 -9.26 -34.72 4.81
CA ASP A 321 -9.50 -36.11 5.19
C ASP A 321 -9.25 -36.36 6.68
N LYS A 322 -8.24 -35.71 7.26
CA LYS A 322 -7.97 -35.73 8.71
C LYS A 322 -9.12 -35.09 9.50
N GLU A 323 -9.64 -33.95 9.05
CA GLU A 323 -10.74 -33.28 9.73
C GLU A 323 -12.05 -34.07 9.61
N ILE A 324 -12.33 -34.70 8.47
CA ILE A 324 -13.48 -35.60 8.32
C ILE A 324 -13.36 -36.80 9.28
N LYS A 325 -12.19 -37.40 9.39
CA LYS A 325 -11.96 -38.51 10.36
C LYS A 325 -12.18 -38.04 11.79
N ARG A 326 -11.70 -36.84 12.14
CA ARG A 326 -11.89 -36.24 13.47
C ARG A 326 -13.38 -35.97 13.78
N LEU A 327 -14.13 -35.50 12.80
CA LEU A 327 -15.58 -35.24 12.96
C LEU A 327 -16.36 -36.56 13.08
N LYS A 328 -16.02 -37.59 12.32
CA LYS A 328 -16.61 -38.93 12.46
C LYS A 328 -16.38 -39.52 13.84
N ASN A 329 -15.12 -39.49 14.33
CA ASN A 329 -14.78 -39.99 15.67
C ASN A 329 -15.46 -39.22 16.81
N LYS A 330 -15.77 -37.92 16.62
CA LYS A 330 -16.56 -37.13 17.60
C LYS A 330 -18.03 -37.55 17.64
N ASN A 331 -18.61 -37.89 16.49
CA ASN A 331 -20.01 -38.34 16.42
C ASN A 331 -20.18 -39.74 17.04
N ASP A 332 -19.22 -40.65 16.84
CA ASP A 332 -19.27 -42.00 17.41
C ASP A 332 -19.12 -42.00 18.95
N ASN A 333 -18.37 -41.01 19.50
CA ASN A 333 -18.24 -40.83 20.96
C ASN A 333 -19.43 -40.07 21.63
N SER A 334 -20.32 -39.50 20.84
CA SER A 334 -21.52 -38.81 21.33
C SER A 334 -22.75 -39.70 21.31
N SER A 335 -22.63 -40.92 20.83
CA SER A 335 -23.73 -41.88 20.66
C SER A 335 -23.64 -43.10 21.65
N ASN A 336 -22.76 -43.04 22.64
CA ASN A 336 -22.64 -44.01 23.74
C ASN A 336 -23.04 -43.42 25.07
#